data_b0269619752835cc2ebed5ae0c38e749
#
_entry.id   b0269619752835cc2ebed5ae0c38e749
#
_cell.length_a   1.000
_cell.length_b   1.000
_cell.length_c   1.000
_cell.angle_alpha   90.00
_cell.angle_beta   90.00
_cell.angle_gamma   90.00
#
_symmetry.space_group_name_H-M   'P 1'
#
loop_
_entity.id
_entity.type
_entity.pdbx_description
1 polymer ?
#
loop_
_entity_poly.entity_id
_entity_poly.type
_entity_poly.pdbx_seq_one_letter_code
_entity_poly.pdbx_strand_id
1 'polypeptide(L)'
;APQLEVVDGEGRAQGFDRVVLATESPVAAALCSGLAGAEAMAGVLAQFRTCDDYIVVHSDERLMPRDRGDWSVVNVRHEGHRAVLTEWSGMDQRAPVFRSFSAREPVVAGHVHRVEAYKHPIVTPQHYAVQRELAALQGGGGLWAAGLYTRDVDNHESALVSAISVVLMTALATIGA
;
A
#
# COMPACT_ATOMS: atom_id res chain seq x y z
N ALA A 1 -15.94 -27.66 -6.00
CA ALA A 1 -16.85 -26.79 -5.29
C ALA A 1 -16.08 -25.59 -4.75
N PRO A 2 -16.61 -24.48 -4.77
CA PRO A 2 -15.99 -23.29 -4.35
C PRO A 2 -16.10 -23.19 -2.85
N GLN A 3 -15.16 -22.92 -2.35
CA GLN A 3 -14.81 -22.52 -1.94
C GLN A 3 -14.61 -21.30 -1.07
N LEU A 4 -14.59 -20.17 -1.56
CA LEU A 4 -14.47 -18.90 -0.86
C LEU A 4 -15.80 -18.14 -1.03
N GLU A 5 -16.33 -17.63 0.07
CA GLU A 5 -17.50 -16.77 0.07
C GLU A 5 -17.07 -15.36 0.48
N VAL A 6 -17.43 -14.38 -0.33
CA VAL A 6 -17.21 -12.96 -0.01
C VAL A 6 -18.54 -12.37 0.43
N VAL A 7 -18.57 -11.80 1.61
CA VAL A 7 -19.76 -11.13 2.18
C VAL A 7 -19.51 -9.63 2.17
N ASP A 8 -20.41 -8.88 1.55
CA ASP A 8 -20.33 -7.42 1.50
C ASP A 8 -20.86 -6.73 2.78
N GLY A 9 -20.75 -5.41 2.84
CA GLY A 9 -21.21 -4.63 3.99
C GLY A 9 -22.73 -4.65 4.21
N GLU A 10 -23.51 -5.17 3.25
CA GLU A 10 -24.96 -5.35 3.34
C GLU A 10 -25.35 -6.80 3.70
N GLY A 11 -24.36 -7.66 3.92
CA GLY A 11 -24.55 -9.07 4.28
C GLY A 11 -24.88 -9.97 3.09
N ARG A 12 -24.68 -9.50 1.84
CA ARG A 12 -24.88 -10.33 0.65
C ARG A 12 -23.65 -11.20 0.42
N ALA A 13 -23.85 -12.47 0.27
CA ALA A 13 -22.80 -13.47 0.08
C ALA A 13 -22.71 -13.90 -1.40
N GLN A 14 -21.48 -14.02 -1.90
CA GLN A 14 -21.19 -14.55 -3.22
C GLN A 14 -20.01 -15.50 -3.19
N GLY A 15 -20.17 -16.68 -3.81
CA GLY A 15 -19.13 -17.70 -3.90
C GLY A 15 -18.16 -17.47 -5.06
N PHE A 16 -16.87 -17.73 -4.83
CA PHE A 16 -15.79 -17.62 -5.81
C PHE A 16 -14.83 -18.80 -5.71
N ASP A 17 -14.25 -19.20 -6.83
CA ASP A 17 -13.19 -20.21 -6.86
C ASP A 17 -11.84 -19.62 -6.42
N ARG A 18 -11.67 -18.31 -6.58
CA ARG A 18 -10.46 -17.57 -6.26
C ARG A 18 -10.80 -16.17 -5.76
N VAL A 19 -10.11 -15.73 -4.73
CA VAL A 19 -10.23 -14.37 -4.18
C VAL A 19 -8.84 -13.75 -4.08
N VAL A 20 -8.70 -12.52 -4.55
CA VAL A 20 -7.48 -11.73 -4.42
C VAL A 20 -7.70 -10.62 -3.39
N LEU A 21 -6.93 -10.64 -2.32
CA LEU A 21 -6.92 -9.59 -1.29
C LEU A 21 -5.96 -8.48 -1.76
N ALA A 22 -6.51 -7.43 -2.35
CA ALA A 22 -5.77 -6.26 -2.81
C ALA A 22 -5.95 -5.07 -1.84
N THR A 23 -6.00 -5.36 -0.55
CA THR A 23 -6.11 -4.38 0.54
C THR A 23 -4.78 -4.24 1.27
N GLU A 24 -4.66 -3.28 2.18
CA GLU A 24 -3.53 -3.20 3.10
C GLU A 24 -3.37 -4.48 3.92
N SER A 25 -2.13 -4.81 4.31
CA SER A 25 -1.84 -6.07 5.00
C SER A 25 -2.63 -6.29 6.30
N PRO A 26 -2.88 -5.28 7.16
CA PRO A 26 -3.72 -5.49 8.35
C PRO A 26 -5.17 -5.84 8.01
N VAL A 27 -5.71 -5.24 6.94
CA VAL A 27 -7.07 -5.51 6.46
C VAL A 27 -7.13 -6.91 5.85
N ALA A 28 -6.15 -7.28 5.02
CA ALA A 28 -6.04 -8.63 4.46
C ALA A 28 -5.94 -9.70 5.58
N ALA A 29 -5.13 -9.44 6.61
CA ALA A 29 -5.03 -10.33 7.76
C ALA A 29 -6.37 -10.49 8.49
N ALA A 30 -7.10 -9.39 8.69
CA ALA A 30 -8.42 -9.42 9.33
C ALA A 30 -9.45 -10.20 8.50
N LEU A 31 -9.44 -10.04 7.18
CA LEU A 31 -10.33 -10.79 6.27
C LEU A 31 -10.03 -12.29 6.26
N CYS A 32 -8.76 -12.68 6.42
CA CYS A 32 -8.37 -14.09 6.56
C CYS A 32 -8.69 -14.65 7.95
N SER A 33 -8.81 -13.80 8.96
CA SER A 33 -9.05 -14.22 10.34
C SER A 33 -10.44 -14.85 10.46
N GLY A 34 -10.48 -16.11 10.89
CA GLY A 34 -11.73 -16.87 10.99
C GLY A 34 -12.13 -17.62 9.71
N LEU A 35 -11.38 -17.49 8.62
CA LEU A 35 -11.56 -18.30 7.43
C LEU A 35 -10.80 -19.62 7.59
N ALA A 36 -11.54 -20.73 7.65
CA ALA A 36 -10.96 -22.05 7.79
C ALA A 36 -9.98 -22.38 6.64
N GLY A 37 -8.76 -22.76 7.00
CA GLY A 37 -7.68 -23.05 6.04
C GLY A 37 -6.85 -21.83 5.62
N ALA A 38 -7.17 -20.62 6.11
CA ALA A 38 -6.41 -19.40 5.85
C ALA A 38 -5.58 -18.93 7.07
N GLU A 39 -5.52 -19.72 8.13
CA GLU A 39 -4.85 -19.35 9.39
C GLU A 39 -3.37 -19.00 9.17
N ALA A 40 -2.67 -19.78 8.34
CA ALA A 40 -1.27 -19.52 7.99
C ALA A 40 -1.10 -18.18 7.26
N MET A 41 -1.96 -17.90 6.28
CA MET A 41 -1.93 -16.65 5.53
C MET A 41 -2.27 -15.45 6.44
N ALA A 42 -3.28 -15.56 7.30
CA ALA A 42 -3.62 -14.54 8.28
C ALA A 42 -2.44 -14.23 9.22
N GLY A 43 -1.78 -15.28 9.73
CA GLY A 43 -0.62 -15.14 10.60
C GLY A 43 0.58 -14.47 9.92
N VAL A 44 0.83 -14.76 8.65
CA VAL A 44 1.92 -14.13 7.89
C VAL A 44 1.55 -12.68 7.55
N LEU A 45 0.33 -12.40 7.08
CA LEU A 45 -0.14 -11.06 6.76
C LEU A 45 -0.09 -10.12 7.98
N ALA A 46 -0.37 -10.63 9.17
CA ALA A 46 -0.31 -9.87 10.43
C ALA A 46 1.13 -9.48 10.84
N GLN A 47 2.17 -10.09 10.28
CA GLN A 47 3.56 -9.75 10.58
C GLN A 47 4.06 -8.53 9.82
N PHE A 48 3.37 -8.09 8.76
CA PHE A 48 3.72 -6.86 8.07
C PHE A 48 3.44 -5.66 8.97
N ARG A 49 4.51 -4.96 9.33
CA ARG A 49 4.43 -3.79 10.19
C ARG A 49 4.02 -2.56 9.39
N THR A 50 3.12 -1.78 9.95
CA THR A 50 2.70 -0.49 9.39
C THR A 50 2.82 0.60 10.45
N CYS A 51 2.90 1.85 10.01
CA CYS A 51 2.74 3.05 10.85
C CYS A 51 1.63 3.93 10.28
N ASP A 52 1.04 4.72 11.15
CA ASP A 52 0.12 5.77 10.71
C ASP A 52 0.91 6.89 10.06
N ASP A 53 0.48 7.31 8.89
CA ASP A 53 1.05 8.45 8.19
C ASP A 53 -0.04 9.27 7.51
N TYR A 54 0.33 10.46 7.07
CA TYR A 54 -0.58 11.41 6.45
C TYR A 54 0.02 11.94 5.15
N ILE A 55 -0.83 12.02 4.13
CA ILE A 55 -0.53 12.77 2.92
C ILE A 55 -1.32 14.07 2.97
N VAL A 56 -0.62 15.19 2.89
CA VAL A 56 -1.24 16.51 2.78
C VAL A 56 -1.09 17.00 1.35
N VAL A 57 -2.21 17.22 0.66
CA VAL A 57 -2.23 17.89 -0.64
C VAL A 57 -2.40 19.38 -0.39
N HIS A 58 -1.47 20.19 -0.87
CA HIS A 58 -1.41 21.62 -0.53
C HIS A 58 -0.76 22.48 -1.63
N SER A 59 -0.81 23.78 -1.45
CA SER A 59 -0.11 24.80 -2.26
C SER A 59 0.90 25.62 -1.45
N ASP A 60 1.31 25.14 -0.29
CA ASP A 60 2.26 25.85 0.57
C ASP A 60 3.70 25.62 0.11
N GLU A 61 4.33 26.62 -0.48
CA GLU A 61 5.69 26.55 -0.99
C GLU A 61 6.77 26.50 0.11
N ARG A 62 6.45 26.76 1.37
CA ARG A 62 7.40 26.74 2.48
C ARG A 62 7.99 25.35 2.75
N LEU A 63 7.34 24.30 2.28
CA LEU A 63 7.84 22.93 2.35
C LEU A 63 8.81 22.57 1.20
N MET A 64 8.95 23.46 0.23
CA MET A 64 9.86 23.33 -0.89
C MET A 64 11.21 24.06 -0.61
N PRO A 65 12.28 23.77 -1.37
CA PRO A 65 13.49 24.57 -1.33
C PRO A 65 13.19 26.05 -1.57
N ARG A 66 13.97 26.95 -0.94
CA ARG A 66 13.77 28.40 -1.05
C ARG A 66 13.98 28.91 -2.47
N ASP A 67 14.96 28.35 -3.17
CA ASP A 67 15.20 28.66 -4.58
C ASP A 67 14.36 27.71 -5.45
N ARG A 68 13.54 28.26 -6.31
CA ARG A 68 12.73 27.47 -7.25
C ARG A 68 13.59 26.71 -8.26
N GLY A 69 14.83 27.14 -8.51
CA GLY A 69 15.79 26.42 -9.34
C GLY A 69 16.20 25.06 -8.76
N ASP A 70 16.05 24.89 -7.45
CA ASP A 70 16.34 23.64 -6.73
C ASP A 70 15.14 22.69 -6.61
N TRP A 71 13.98 23.10 -7.12
CA TRP A 71 12.79 22.27 -7.05
C TRP A 71 12.92 21.03 -7.93
N SER A 72 12.69 19.90 -7.34
CA SER A 72 12.64 18.58 -7.98
C SER A 72 11.26 17.96 -7.87
N VAL A 73 11.00 16.90 -8.62
CA VAL A 73 9.77 16.12 -8.49
C VAL A 73 9.64 15.57 -7.07
N VAL A 74 10.76 15.18 -6.46
CA VAL A 74 10.83 14.73 -5.07
C VAL A 74 11.82 15.60 -4.32
N ASN A 75 11.36 16.23 -3.25
CA ASN A 75 12.15 17.09 -2.38
C ASN A 75 12.13 16.51 -0.96
N VAL A 76 13.29 16.33 -0.36
CA VAL A 76 13.41 15.80 0.99
C VAL A 76 13.98 16.87 1.89
N ARG A 77 13.23 17.24 2.93
CA ARG A 77 13.68 18.15 3.99
C ARG A 77 13.95 17.38 5.26
N HIS A 78 15.10 17.60 5.84
CA HIS A 78 15.47 16.98 7.10
C HIS A 78 15.04 17.85 8.28
N GLU A 79 14.24 17.29 9.20
CA GLU A 79 13.75 17.97 10.40
C GLU A 79 14.12 17.16 11.65
N GLY A 80 15.30 17.44 12.22
CA GLY A 80 15.79 16.70 13.38
C GLY A 80 15.99 15.21 13.07
N HIS A 81 15.12 14.36 13.59
CA HIS A 81 15.17 12.91 13.38
C HIS A 81 14.22 12.43 12.27
N ARG A 82 13.64 13.35 11.51
CA ARG A 82 12.63 13.06 10.50
C ARG A 82 13.02 13.59 9.14
N ALA A 83 12.52 12.94 8.12
CA ALA A 83 12.50 13.45 6.77
C ALA A 83 11.05 13.77 6.41
N VAL A 84 10.81 14.98 5.89
CA VAL A 84 9.57 15.34 5.21
C VAL A 84 9.83 15.25 3.73
N LEU A 85 9.06 14.41 3.05
CA LEU A 85 9.12 14.25 1.62
C LEU A 85 7.99 15.08 1.01
N THR A 86 8.34 15.97 0.07
CA THR A 86 7.37 16.76 -0.67
C THR A 86 7.53 16.48 -2.16
N GLU A 87 6.46 15.98 -2.76
CA GLU A 87 6.39 15.76 -4.21
C GLU A 87 5.75 16.96 -4.90
N TRP A 88 6.35 17.33 -6.02
CA TRP A 88 5.83 18.33 -6.94
C TRP A 88 5.64 17.71 -8.32
N SER A 89 4.40 17.47 -8.69
CA SER A 89 4.05 16.74 -9.92
C SER A 89 3.71 17.65 -11.12
N GLY A 90 3.85 18.96 -10.95
CA GLY A 90 3.33 19.89 -11.96
C GLY A 90 4.33 20.91 -12.44
N MET A 91 5.32 20.52 -13.23
CA MET A 91 6.26 21.49 -13.83
C MET A 91 5.58 22.55 -14.70
N ASP A 92 4.39 22.27 -15.24
CA ASP A 92 3.64 23.15 -16.12
C ASP A 92 2.43 23.83 -15.49
N GLN A 93 2.20 23.64 -14.18
CA GLN A 93 1.02 24.19 -13.52
C GLN A 93 1.20 25.66 -13.16
N ARG A 94 0.21 26.50 -13.50
CA ARG A 94 0.17 27.92 -13.12
C ARG A 94 0.10 28.14 -11.61
N ALA A 95 -0.46 27.16 -10.88
CA ALA A 95 -0.48 27.12 -9.44
C ALA A 95 0.11 25.77 -8.98
N PRO A 96 1.22 25.77 -8.25
CA PRO A 96 1.86 24.54 -7.83
C PRO A 96 0.99 23.80 -6.83
N VAL A 97 0.84 22.50 -7.02
CA VAL A 97 0.21 21.58 -6.07
C VAL A 97 1.26 20.57 -5.61
N PHE A 98 1.35 20.41 -4.32
CA PHE A 98 2.31 19.54 -3.66
C PHE A 98 1.60 18.41 -2.90
N ARG A 99 2.30 17.30 -2.72
CA ARG A 99 1.95 16.24 -1.77
C ARG A 99 3.08 16.11 -0.77
N SER A 100 2.81 16.35 0.51
CA SER A 100 3.80 16.16 1.57
C SER A 100 3.43 14.98 2.44
N PHE A 101 4.42 14.11 2.67
CA PHE A 101 4.33 12.92 3.49
C PHE A 101 4.97 13.17 4.84
N SER A 102 4.34 12.67 5.90
CA SER A 102 4.84 12.80 7.28
C SER A 102 5.04 14.25 7.74
N ALA A 103 4.44 15.22 7.06
CA ALA A 103 4.56 16.61 7.41
C ALA A 103 3.85 16.89 8.75
N ARG A 104 4.63 17.17 9.79
CA ARG A 104 4.08 17.59 11.10
C ARG A 104 3.92 19.09 11.23
N GLU A 105 4.67 19.87 10.50
CA GLU A 105 4.43 21.30 10.44
C GLU A 105 3.10 21.54 9.74
N PRO A 106 2.23 22.33 10.37
CA PRO A 106 0.96 22.64 9.74
C PRO A 106 1.24 23.40 8.45
N VAL A 107 0.92 22.77 7.35
CA VAL A 107 0.61 23.51 6.13
C VAL A 107 -0.37 24.58 6.53
N VAL A 108 -0.13 25.84 6.13
CA VAL A 108 -1.05 26.94 6.47
C VAL A 108 -2.46 26.56 6.03
N ALA A 109 -3.42 26.66 6.93
CA ALA A 109 -4.77 26.15 6.73
C ALA A 109 -5.40 26.59 5.40
N GLY A 110 -5.12 27.82 4.95
CA GLY A 110 -5.59 28.33 3.66
C GLY A 110 -4.93 27.72 2.41
N HIS A 111 -3.89 26.91 2.57
CA HIS A 111 -3.19 26.23 1.48
C HIS A 111 -3.45 24.73 1.46
N VAL A 112 -4.16 24.18 2.43
CA VAL A 112 -4.50 22.75 2.47
C VAL A 112 -5.69 22.49 1.56
N HIS A 113 -5.53 21.57 0.63
CA HIS A 113 -6.61 21.09 -0.25
C HIS A 113 -7.22 19.80 0.28
N ARG A 114 -6.39 18.88 0.78
CA ARG A 114 -6.83 17.58 1.30
C ARG A 114 -5.82 17.00 2.28
N VAL A 115 -6.30 16.25 3.25
CA VAL A 115 -5.48 15.43 4.16
C VAL A 115 -6.02 14.00 4.11
N GLU A 116 -5.14 13.04 3.84
CA GLU A 116 -5.45 11.62 3.87
C GLU A 116 -4.62 10.93 4.94
N ALA A 117 -5.28 10.16 5.78
CA ALA A 117 -4.64 9.25 6.71
C ALA A 117 -4.53 7.86 6.08
N TYR A 118 -3.40 7.20 6.22
CA TYR A 118 -3.18 5.86 5.68
C TYR A 118 -2.18 5.07 6.52
N LYS A 119 -2.11 3.76 6.27
CA LYS A 119 -1.14 2.87 6.90
C LYS A 119 0.06 2.69 5.96
N HIS A 120 1.19 3.27 6.35
CA HIS A 120 2.43 3.12 5.59
C HIS A 120 3.18 1.86 6.04
N PRO A 121 3.64 0.99 5.14
CA PRO A 121 4.44 -0.16 5.51
C PRO A 121 5.82 0.26 6.04
N ILE A 122 6.28 -0.43 7.08
CA ILE A 122 7.62 -0.24 7.63
C ILE A 122 8.54 -1.29 7.02
N VAL A 123 9.35 -0.89 6.05
CA VAL A 123 10.30 -1.76 5.36
C VAL A 123 11.52 -2.01 6.26
N THR A 124 11.68 -3.25 6.70
CA THR A 124 12.79 -3.73 7.52
C THR A 124 13.34 -5.03 6.94
N PRO A 125 14.50 -5.55 7.38
CA PRO A 125 14.94 -6.89 6.99
C PRO A 125 13.90 -7.98 7.24
N GLN A 126 13.12 -7.86 8.32
CA GLN A 126 12.02 -8.78 8.62
C GLN A 126 10.91 -8.72 7.57
N HIS A 127 10.62 -7.54 7.02
CA HIS A 127 9.63 -7.37 5.96
C HIS A 127 9.90 -8.31 4.77
N TYR A 128 11.16 -8.41 4.33
CA TYR A 128 11.55 -9.31 3.23
C TYR A 128 11.44 -10.81 3.60
N ALA A 129 11.62 -11.16 4.87
CA ALA A 129 11.38 -12.52 5.32
C ALA A 129 9.89 -12.88 5.22
N VAL A 130 9.03 -11.99 5.70
CA VAL A 130 7.57 -12.16 5.63
C VAL A 130 7.07 -12.22 4.19
N GLN A 131 7.65 -11.45 3.26
CA GLN A 131 7.32 -11.55 1.84
C GLN A 131 7.58 -12.96 1.28
N ARG A 132 8.70 -13.58 1.64
CA ARG A 132 9.01 -14.97 1.20
C ARG A 132 8.05 -15.99 1.79
N GLU A 133 7.68 -15.83 3.06
CA GLU A 133 6.68 -16.69 3.70
C GLU A 133 5.31 -16.54 3.01
N LEU A 134 4.88 -15.31 2.73
CA LEU A 134 3.63 -15.05 2.03
C LEU A 134 3.64 -15.64 0.62
N ALA A 135 4.76 -15.53 -0.10
CA ALA A 135 4.90 -16.08 -1.45
C ALA A 135 4.66 -17.60 -1.50
N ALA A 136 5.05 -18.32 -0.46
CA ALA A 136 4.84 -19.77 -0.36
C ALA A 136 3.37 -20.15 -0.08
N LEU A 137 2.55 -19.22 0.38
CA LEU A 137 1.14 -19.44 0.71
C LEU A 137 0.17 -19.00 -0.40
N GLN A 138 0.67 -18.31 -1.41
CA GLN A 138 -0.15 -17.79 -2.51
C GLN A 138 -0.91 -18.90 -3.23
N GLY A 139 -2.21 -18.71 -3.41
CA GLY A 139 -3.11 -19.64 -4.10
C GLY A 139 -3.62 -20.80 -3.24
N GLY A 140 -3.15 -20.94 -2.00
CA GLY A 140 -3.68 -21.93 -1.07
C GLY A 140 -5.17 -21.72 -0.82
N GLY A 141 -5.98 -22.76 -1.04
CA GLY A 141 -7.45 -22.66 -0.94
C GLY A 141 -8.09 -21.68 -1.91
N GLY A 142 -7.39 -21.26 -2.98
CA GLY A 142 -7.89 -20.24 -3.92
C GLY A 142 -7.67 -18.80 -3.46
N LEU A 143 -6.95 -18.57 -2.34
CA LEU A 143 -6.74 -17.25 -1.76
C LEU A 143 -5.39 -16.66 -2.19
N TRP A 144 -5.40 -15.40 -2.58
CA TRP A 144 -4.25 -14.66 -3.07
C TRP A 144 -4.16 -13.29 -2.40
N ALA A 145 -2.95 -12.79 -2.19
CA ALA A 145 -2.70 -11.43 -1.72
C ALA A 145 -1.90 -10.65 -2.78
N ALA A 146 -2.30 -9.42 -3.04
CA ALA A 146 -1.61 -8.48 -3.91
C ALA A 146 -1.49 -7.12 -3.23
N GLY A 147 -0.41 -6.41 -3.52
CA GLY A 147 -0.15 -5.08 -2.99
C GLY A 147 1.33 -4.82 -2.83
N LEU A 148 1.70 -3.58 -2.61
CA LEU A 148 3.08 -3.14 -2.48
C LEU A 148 3.86 -3.89 -1.37
N TYR A 149 3.19 -4.28 -0.29
CA TYR A 149 3.81 -5.02 0.81
C TYR A 149 4.20 -6.47 0.46
N THR A 150 3.65 -7.03 -0.62
CA THR A 150 3.90 -8.42 -0.99
C THR A 150 5.23 -8.62 -1.71
N ARG A 151 5.86 -7.53 -2.17
CA ARG A 151 7.04 -7.58 -3.01
C ARG A 151 7.92 -6.34 -2.89
N ASP A 152 9.24 -6.56 -2.88
CA ASP A 152 10.28 -5.52 -2.92
C ASP A 152 10.10 -4.42 -1.85
N VAL A 153 10.03 -3.17 -2.29
CA VAL A 153 9.86 -2.00 -1.44
C VAL A 153 8.54 -1.31 -1.72
N ASP A 154 8.17 -0.40 -0.85
CA ASP A 154 6.98 0.42 -0.91
C ASP A 154 7.01 1.43 -2.06
N ASN A 155 6.55 1.01 -3.23
CA ASN A 155 6.36 1.88 -4.38
C ASN A 155 5.27 1.35 -5.33
N HIS A 156 4.86 2.20 -6.29
CA HIS A 156 3.85 1.89 -7.30
C HIS A 156 4.22 0.67 -8.16
N GLU A 157 5.49 0.54 -8.52
CA GLU A 157 5.98 -0.56 -9.34
C GLU A 157 5.82 -1.90 -8.62
N SER A 158 6.13 -1.94 -7.33
CA SER A 158 5.94 -3.13 -6.49
C SER A 158 4.48 -3.58 -6.45
N ALA A 159 3.55 -2.63 -6.35
CA ALA A 159 2.12 -2.93 -6.37
C ALA A 159 1.69 -3.51 -7.73
N LEU A 160 2.12 -2.89 -8.84
CA LEU A 160 1.81 -3.34 -10.19
C LEU A 160 2.38 -4.74 -10.46
N VAL A 161 3.66 -4.96 -10.14
CA VAL A 161 4.33 -6.24 -10.37
C VAL A 161 3.71 -7.34 -9.50
N SER A 162 3.27 -7.02 -8.28
CA SER A 162 2.56 -7.99 -7.43
C SER A 162 1.25 -8.44 -8.08
N ALA A 163 0.47 -7.52 -8.63
CA ALA A 163 -0.78 -7.82 -9.33
C ALA A 163 -0.54 -8.69 -10.58
N ILE A 164 0.45 -8.33 -11.41
CA ILE A 164 0.86 -9.12 -12.58
C ILE A 164 1.26 -10.54 -12.16
N SER A 165 2.04 -10.69 -11.07
CA SER A 165 2.46 -11.99 -10.56
C SER A 165 1.27 -12.86 -10.16
N VAL A 166 0.27 -12.30 -9.47
CA VAL A 166 -0.96 -13.02 -9.12
C VAL A 166 -1.72 -13.46 -10.37
N VAL A 167 -1.88 -12.58 -11.36
CA VAL A 167 -2.55 -12.93 -12.62
C VAL A 167 -1.85 -14.07 -13.34
N LEU A 168 -0.53 -14.03 -13.45
CA LEU A 168 0.25 -15.10 -14.10
C LEU A 168 0.13 -16.42 -13.35
N MET A 169 0.27 -16.42 -12.03
CA MET A 169 0.16 -17.63 -11.22
C MET A 169 -1.25 -18.22 -11.28
N THR A 170 -2.30 -17.40 -11.25
CA THR A 170 -3.68 -17.88 -11.39
C THR A 170 -3.95 -18.47 -12.76
N ALA A 171 -3.40 -17.88 -13.84
CA ALA A 171 -3.54 -18.41 -15.19
C ALA A 171 -2.83 -19.78 -15.33
N LEU A 172 -1.61 -19.90 -14.82
CA LEU A 172 -0.84 -21.18 -14.85
C LEU A 172 -1.55 -22.28 -14.07
N ALA A 173 -2.12 -21.97 -12.91
CA ALA A 173 -2.89 -22.93 -12.12
C ALA A 173 -4.18 -23.40 -12.83
N THR A 174 -4.68 -22.66 -13.80
CA THR A 174 -5.84 -23.06 -14.60
C THR A 174 -5.47 -24.00 -15.75
N ILE A 175 -4.26 -23.87 -16.29
CA ILE A 175 -3.78 -24.69 -17.43
C ILE A 175 -3.29 -26.06 -16.94
N GLY A 176 -2.85 -26.16 -15.68
CA GLY A 176 -2.33 -27.41 -15.08
C GLY A 176 -3.38 -28.26 -14.33
N ALA A 177 -4.64 -27.85 -14.32
CA ALA A 177 -5.76 -28.56 -13.70
C ALA A 177 -6.64 -29.23 -14.75
#